data_1e6ed93f11612a93fce69aa49268f2f0
#
_entry.id   1e6ed93f11612a93fce69aa49268f2f0
#
_cell.length_a   1.000
_cell.length_b   1.000
_cell.length_c   1.000
_cell.angle_alpha   90.00
_cell.angle_beta   90.00
_cell.angle_gamma   90.00
#
_symmetry.space_group_name_H-M   'P 1'
#
loop_
_entity.id
_entity.type
_entity.pdbx_description
1 polymer ?
#
loop_
_entity_poly.entity_id
_entity_poly.type
_entity_poly.pdbx_seq_one_letter_code
_entity_poly.pdbx_strand_id
1 'polypeptide(L)'
;IFDNIGAQAVYIRGENVDVSDENVTKDIRVTNNSISKYGRVFFNAVGVLVIHANSVEISHNEIHDGYYTAVSVGWVWGYSYSVTCNNKICDNLIYNIGQGWLSDMGGIYTLGNQPGTVISGNIIHNVAADPDEGGYGGWGIYLDEGSSYITVEKNLAYSCGSNAYHLHYGSYNTVRNNIFVLSGESQFKTVSNLGRVTPDDGGKKTIDLFNNIILTDGGTRAVSNISDKAAWNEYNNIYWDLSLGDDIYIDIGDRADRSIGIQRAMVKGLVTSPTIADPMFRDAANFDFELNPDSPAIAAGFEPWDYADAGTVKGTV
;
A
#
# COMPACT_ATOMS: atom_id res chain seq x y z
N ILE A 1 -19.62 14.91 6.34
CA ILE A 1 -20.04 13.49 6.38
C ILE A 1 -20.69 13.14 5.06
N PHE A 2 -20.23 12.05 4.46
CA PHE A 2 -20.81 11.43 3.27
C PHE A 2 -21.22 10.00 3.66
N ASP A 3 -22.50 9.73 3.72
CA ASP A 3 -23.03 8.41 4.09
C ASP A 3 -24.08 7.93 3.08
N ASN A 4 -24.05 6.63 2.77
CA ASN A 4 -25.01 5.98 1.88
C ASN A 4 -25.06 6.59 0.47
N ILE A 5 -23.91 6.64 -0.19
CA ILE A 5 -23.72 7.30 -1.49
C ILE A 5 -23.86 6.28 -2.63
N GLY A 6 -24.63 6.63 -3.66
CA GLY A 6 -24.86 5.75 -4.82
C GLY A 6 -23.63 5.55 -5.72
N ALA A 7 -22.74 6.53 -5.78
CA ALA A 7 -21.51 6.54 -6.59
C ALA A 7 -20.29 6.93 -5.75
N GLN A 8 -19.34 7.68 -6.33
CA GLN A 8 -18.20 8.26 -5.61
C GLN A 8 -18.67 9.32 -4.60
N ALA A 9 -18.06 9.35 -3.42
CA ALA A 9 -18.33 10.43 -2.46
C ALA A 9 -17.63 11.73 -2.89
N VAL A 10 -16.37 11.64 -3.34
CA VAL A 10 -15.61 12.80 -3.85
C VAL A 10 -14.96 12.42 -5.19
N TYR A 11 -15.15 13.29 -6.18
CA TYR A 11 -14.57 13.13 -7.50
C TYR A 11 -13.85 14.41 -7.94
N ILE A 12 -12.52 14.31 -8.07
CA ILE A 12 -11.64 15.36 -8.57
C ILE A 12 -11.09 14.90 -9.91
N ARG A 13 -11.34 15.70 -10.96
CA ARG A 13 -10.86 15.37 -12.29
C ARG A 13 -10.28 16.57 -13.00
N GLY A 14 -9.03 16.45 -13.42
CA GLY A 14 -8.44 17.34 -14.41
C GLY A 14 -8.89 16.99 -15.84
N GLU A 15 -8.76 17.94 -16.74
CA GLU A 15 -9.25 17.81 -18.10
C GLU A 15 -8.44 16.76 -18.89
N ASN A 16 -7.10 16.79 -18.78
CA ASN A 16 -6.22 15.91 -19.55
C ASN A 16 -4.92 15.62 -18.81
N VAL A 17 -4.17 14.65 -19.31
CA VAL A 17 -2.85 14.22 -18.83
C VAL A 17 -1.74 15.21 -19.16
N ASP A 18 -1.92 16.01 -20.19
CA ASP A 18 -0.94 17.00 -20.72
C ASP A 18 -1.64 18.31 -21.00
N VAL A 19 -1.63 19.20 -20.04
CA VAL A 19 -2.20 20.55 -20.11
C VAL A 19 -1.18 21.57 -19.60
N SER A 20 -1.33 22.83 -20.02
CA SER A 20 -0.49 23.90 -19.48
C SER A 20 -0.69 24.08 -17.97
N ASP A 21 0.35 24.51 -17.25
CA ASP A 21 0.36 24.64 -15.79
C ASP A 21 -0.82 25.46 -15.22
N GLU A 22 -1.31 26.42 -15.97
CA GLU A 22 -2.46 27.26 -15.61
C GLU A 22 -3.81 26.52 -15.66
N ASN A 23 -3.88 25.42 -16.44
CA ASN A 23 -5.08 24.61 -16.62
C ASN A 23 -5.05 23.30 -15.79
N VAL A 24 -4.00 23.06 -15.05
CA VAL A 24 -3.90 21.88 -14.20
C VAL A 24 -4.84 22.02 -13.01
N THR A 25 -5.66 21.00 -12.79
CA THR A 25 -6.45 20.84 -11.56
C THR A 25 -5.49 20.56 -10.40
N LYS A 26 -5.41 21.48 -9.44
CA LYS A 26 -4.42 21.38 -8.34
C LYS A 26 -4.83 22.09 -7.05
N ASP A 27 -4.03 21.90 -6.00
CA ASP A 27 -4.15 22.60 -4.71
C ASP A 27 -5.51 22.38 -4.04
N ILE A 28 -6.00 21.13 -4.07
CA ILE A 28 -7.29 20.72 -3.51
C ILE A 28 -7.07 19.93 -2.24
N ARG A 29 -7.94 20.13 -1.24
CA ARG A 29 -7.93 19.37 0.01
C ARG A 29 -9.25 18.63 0.22
N VAL A 30 -9.12 17.35 0.57
CA VAL A 30 -10.20 16.48 1.06
C VAL A 30 -9.78 16.03 2.44
N THR A 31 -10.18 16.75 3.46
CA THR A 31 -9.65 16.56 4.80
C THR A 31 -10.74 16.46 5.86
N ASN A 32 -10.53 15.64 6.86
CA ASN A 32 -11.39 15.50 8.04
C ASN A 32 -12.85 15.14 7.71
N ASN A 33 -13.04 14.18 6.78
CA ASN A 33 -14.37 13.72 6.39
C ASN A 33 -14.60 12.29 6.90
N SER A 34 -15.83 12.00 7.29
CA SER A 34 -16.35 10.64 7.43
C SER A 34 -17.07 10.27 6.13
N ILE A 35 -16.55 9.23 5.45
CA ILE A 35 -17.04 8.75 4.14
C ILE A 35 -17.38 7.26 4.29
N SER A 36 -18.67 6.95 4.20
CA SER A 36 -19.12 5.58 4.40
C SER A 36 -20.17 5.14 3.41
N LYS A 37 -20.25 3.83 3.16
CA LYS A 37 -21.27 3.19 2.33
C LYS A 37 -21.41 3.86 0.95
N TYR A 38 -20.28 4.15 0.31
CA TYR A 38 -20.25 4.60 -1.09
C TYR A 38 -20.39 3.44 -2.06
N GLY A 39 -20.76 3.72 -3.31
CA GLY A 39 -20.91 2.70 -4.35
C GLY A 39 -22.21 1.90 -4.24
N ARG A 40 -23.24 2.40 -3.57
CA ARG A 40 -24.49 1.63 -3.34
C ARG A 40 -25.33 1.39 -4.59
N VAL A 41 -25.06 2.14 -5.66
CA VAL A 41 -25.73 1.96 -6.97
C VAL A 41 -24.70 1.55 -8.03
N PHE A 42 -23.54 2.20 -8.03
CA PHE A 42 -22.42 1.90 -8.92
C PHE A 42 -21.31 1.24 -8.09
N PHE A 43 -21.30 -0.07 -8.01
CA PHE A 43 -20.47 -0.86 -7.09
C PHE A 43 -18.96 -0.63 -7.27
N ASN A 44 -18.52 -0.27 -8.48
CA ASN A 44 -17.14 0.08 -8.79
C ASN A 44 -16.74 1.54 -8.43
N ALA A 45 -17.60 2.25 -7.73
CA ALA A 45 -17.33 3.62 -7.31
C ALA A 45 -16.29 3.65 -6.18
N VAL A 46 -15.43 4.66 -6.25
CA VAL A 46 -14.33 4.92 -5.30
C VAL A 46 -14.77 5.94 -4.24
N GLY A 47 -14.30 5.82 -3.03
CA GLY A 47 -14.62 6.79 -1.97
C GLY A 47 -14.12 8.19 -2.34
N VAL A 48 -12.81 8.35 -2.61
CA VAL A 48 -12.20 9.59 -3.11
C VAL A 48 -11.43 9.26 -4.38
N LEU A 49 -11.89 9.75 -5.52
CA LEU A 49 -11.29 9.52 -6.83
C LEU A 49 -10.62 10.80 -7.35
N VAL A 50 -9.33 10.71 -7.68
CA VAL A 50 -8.52 11.82 -8.22
C VAL A 50 -7.91 11.41 -9.54
N ILE A 51 -8.31 12.08 -10.61
CA ILE A 51 -7.85 11.81 -11.98
C ILE A 51 -7.16 13.06 -12.53
N HIS A 52 -5.94 12.90 -13.06
CA HIS A 52 -5.17 13.96 -13.75
C HIS A 52 -5.10 15.27 -12.95
N ALA A 53 -4.75 15.19 -11.67
CA ALA A 53 -4.62 16.35 -10.79
C ALA A 53 -3.34 16.25 -9.95
N ASN A 54 -2.81 17.39 -9.51
CA ASN A 54 -1.63 17.42 -8.66
C ASN A 54 -1.84 18.23 -7.37
N SER A 55 -0.92 18.08 -6.43
CA SER A 55 -0.96 18.80 -5.16
C SER A 55 -2.30 18.64 -4.43
N VAL A 56 -2.92 17.47 -4.56
CA VAL A 56 -4.15 17.13 -3.85
C VAL A 56 -3.78 16.50 -2.51
N GLU A 57 -4.34 17.02 -1.44
CA GLU A 57 -4.20 16.48 -0.09
C GLU A 57 -5.47 15.72 0.30
N ILE A 58 -5.33 14.43 0.60
CA ILE A 58 -6.38 13.56 1.12
C ILE A 58 -5.92 13.13 2.49
N SER A 59 -6.41 13.78 3.55
CA SER A 59 -5.87 13.56 4.89
C SER A 59 -6.92 13.54 6.00
N HIS A 60 -6.63 12.80 7.06
CA HIS A 60 -7.50 12.70 8.24
C HIS A 60 -8.95 12.32 7.91
N ASN A 61 -9.17 11.51 6.88
CA ASN A 61 -10.50 11.01 6.58
C ASN A 61 -10.69 9.62 7.19
N GLU A 62 -11.91 9.34 7.63
CA GLU A 62 -12.37 8.01 7.97
C GLU A 62 -13.20 7.48 6.79
N ILE A 63 -12.69 6.43 6.08
CA ILE A 63 -13.31 5.92 4.86
C ILE A 63 -13.59 4.43 5.03
N HIS A 64 -14.86 4.04 4.98
CA HIS A 64 -15.23 2.65 5.28
C HIS A 64 -16.53 2.18 4.60
N ASP A 65 -16.74 0.88 4.65
CA ASP A 65 -17.94 0.20 4.16
C ASP A 65 -18.26 0.45 2.67
N GLY A 66 -17.23 0.69 1.85
CA GLY A 66 -17.37 0.79 0.40
C GLY A 66 -17.24 -0.56 -0.31
N TYR A 67 -17.86 -0.72 -1.47
CA TYR A 67 -17.77 -1.95 -2.24
C TYR A 67 -16.54 -2.03 -3.14
N TYR A 68 -15.80 -0.96 -3.28
CA TYR A 68 -14.56 -0.88 -4.05
C TYR A 68 -13.52 0.01 -3.35
N THR A 69 -12.42 0.33 -4.00
CA THR A 69 -11.30 1.14 -3.51
C THR A 69 -11.73 2.39 -2.71
N ALA A 70 -11.06 2.66 -1.60
CA ALA A 70 -11.36 3.84 -0.79
C ALA A 70 -10.76 5.12 -1.39
N VAL A 71 -9.47 5.12 -1.72
CA VAL A 71 -8.78 6.28 -2.34
C VAL A 71 -8.08 5.82 -3.61
N SER A 72 -8.33 6.50 -4.73
CA SER A 72 -7.68 6.21 -6.01
C SER A 72 -7.13 7.48 -6.65
N VAL A 73 -5.82 7.47 -7.02
CA VAL A 73 -5.10 8.65 -7.55
C VAL A 73 -4.29 8.28 -8.79
N GLY A 74 -4.40 9.11 -9.84
CA GLY A 74 -3.53 8.98 -11.04
C GLY A 74 -4.29 8.86 -12.33
N TRP A 75 -4.44 7.61 -12.84
CA TRP A 75 -5.22 7.20 -14.01
C TRP A 75 -4.54 7.37 -15.37
N VAL A 76 -3.22 7.25 -15.39
CA VAL A 76 -2.46 7.06 -16.64
C VAL A 76 -1.77 5.71 -16.59
N TRP A 77 -2.19 4.76 -17.44
CA TRP A 77 -1.58 3.43 -17.47
C TRP A 77 -0.15 3.47 -18.02
N GLY A 78 0.75 2.82 -17.33
CA GLY A 78 2.16 2.73 -17.72
C GLY A 78 2.98 3.95 -17.34
N TYR A 79 4.09 4.15 -18.04
CA TYR A 79 5.13 5.15 -17.71
C TYR A 79 5.01 6.48 -18.45
N SER A 80 3.90 6.71 -19.15
CA SER A 80 3.69 7.96 -19.88
C SER A 80 3.65 9.16 -18.94
N TYR A 81 3.95 10.32 -19.47
CA TYR A 81 3.83 11.58 -18.74
C TYR A 81 2.39 11.78 -18.24
N SER A 82 2.30 12.36 -17.07
CA SER A 82 1.05 12.77 -16.43
C SER A 82 1.28 14.04 -15.62
N VAL A 83 0.29 14.91 -15.55
CA VAL A 83 0.28 16.06 -14.64
C VAL A 83 0.15 15.63 -13.16
N THR A 84 -0.15 14.37 -12.92
CA THR A 84 -0.34 13.84 -11.57
C THR A 84 1.00 13.80 -10.83
N CYS A 85 1.15 14.63 -9.82
CA CYS A 85 2.35 14.70 -8.99
C CYS A 85 2.06 15.36 -7.65
N ASN A 86 3.00 15.26 -6.69
CA ASN A 86 2.96 15.95 -5.40
C ASN A 86 1.68 15.75 -4.59
N ASN A 87 0.93 14.67 -4.81
CA ASN A 87 -0.26 14.36 -4.05
C ASN A 87 0.11 13.80 -2.67
N LYS A 88 -0.72 14.04 -1.68
CA LYS A 88 -0.55 13.54 -0.32
C LYS A 88 -1.77 12.74 0.10
N ILE A 89 -1.56 11.49 0.46
CA ILE A 89 -2.59 10.60 1.01
C ILE A 89 -2.10 10.25 2.42
N CYS A 90 -2.57 10.99 3.43
CA CYS A 90 -1.93 10.96 4.74
C CYS A 90 -2.94 10.83 5.88
N ASP A 91 -2.57 10.07 6.89
CA ASP A 91 -3.30 10.02 8.17
C ASP A 91 -4.79 9.67 8.01
N ASN A 92 -5.14 8.83 7.02
CA ASN A 92 -6.50 8.34 6.85
C ASN A 92 -6.68 7.00 7.57
N LEU A 93 -7.89 6.79 8.12
CA LEU A 93 -8.35 5.51 8.62
C LEU A 93 -9.26 4.87 7.57
N ILE A 94 -8.84 3.73 7.01
CA ILE A 94 -9.52 3.05 5.90
C ILE A 94 -9.81 1.61 6.31
N TYR A 95 -11.09 1.20 6.30
CA TYR A 95 -11.45 -0.16 6.70
C TYR A 95 -12.75 -0.67 6.09
N ASN A 96 -12.94 -2.00 6.14
CA ASN A 96 -14.11 -2.69 5.58
C ASN A 96 -14.35 -2.33 4.09
N ILE A 97 -13.30 -2.42 3.30
CA ILE A 97 -13.32 -2.08 1.88
C ILE A 97 -13.51 -3.34 1.04
N GLY A 98 -14.26 -3.23 -0.06
CA GLY A 98 -14.53 -4.32 -1.00
C GLY A 98 -15.66 -5.22 -0.54
N GLN A 99 -15.64 -5.69 0.68
CA GLN A 99 -16.67 -6.53 1.32
C GLN A 99 -17.05 -7.78 0.52
N GLY A 100 -16.12 -8.31 -0.29
CA GLY A 100 -16.37 -9.50 -1.12
C GLY A 100 -17.21 -9.25 -2.38
N TRP A 101 -17.36 -8.03 -2.87
CA TRP A 101 -18.18 -7.71 -4.04
C TRP A 101 -17.43 -7.63 -5.35
N LEU A 102 -16.20 -7.13 -5.31
CA LEU A 102 -15.37 -6.89 -6.49
C LEU A 102 -13.93 -7.34 -6.22
N SER A 103 -13.15 -7.44 -7.28
CA SER A 103 -11.74 -7.77 -7.26
C SER A 103 -10.88 -6.62 -7.77
N ASP A 104 -9.56 -6.77 -7.79
CA ASP A 104 -8.60 -5.83 -8.35
C ASP A 104 -8.70 -4.43 -7.72
N MET A 105 -8.58 -4.39 -6.40
CA MET A 105 -8.76 -3.18 -5.63
C MET A 105 -7.79 -3.06 -4.46
N GLY A 106 -7.65 -1.86 -3.93
CA GLY A 106 -6.90 -1.58 -2.70
C GLY A 106 -7.62 -0.62 -1.77
N GLY A 107 -7.21 -0.56 -0.51
CA GLY A 107 -7.59 0.54 0.36
C GLY A 107 -7.13 1.87 -0.26
N ILE A 108 -5.85 1.93 -0.66
CA ILE A 108 -5.29 3.03 -1.48
C ILE A 108 -4.78 2.44 -2.79
N TYR A 109 -5.17 3.04 -3.91
CA TYR A 109 -4.80 2.64 -5.26
C TYR A 109 -4.15 3.80 -6.02
N THR A 110 -3.04 3.54 -6.71
CA THR A 110 -2.40 4.52 -7.58
C THR A 110 -2.18 3.96 -8.98
N LEU A 111 -2.08 4.84 -9.98
CA LEU A 111 -1.89 4.45 -11.37
C LEU A 111 -1.03 5.49 -12.12
N GLY A 112 0.06 5.03 -12.73
CA GLY A 112 0.97 5.85 -13.54
C GLY A 112 2.03 6.64 -12.76
N ASN A 113 2.83 7.39 -13.49
CA ASN A 113 3.89 8.23 -12.94
C ASN A 113 3.34 9.33 -12.02
N GLN A 114 3.86 9.43 -10.80
CA GLN A 114 3.40 10.38 -9.80
C GLN A 114 4.57 10.95 -8.98
N PRO A 115 5.48 11.71 -9.58
CA PRO A 115 6.64 12.26 -8.88
C PRO A 115 6.22 13.08 -7.65
N GLY A 116 6.86 12.82 -6.51
CA GLY A 116 6.61 13.55 -5.26
C GLY A 116 5.30 13.19 -4.55
N THR A 117 4.54 12.21 -5.04
CA THR A 117 3.37 11.70 -4.31
C THR A 117 3.81 10.91 -3.09
N VAL A 118 3.16 11.16 -1.95
CA VAL A 118 3.43 10.55 -0.65
C VAL A 118 2.18 9.88 -0.10
N ILE A 119 2.34 8.65 0.35
CA ILE A 119 1.33 7.87 1.08
C ILE A 119 1.91 7.62 2.47
N SER A 120 1.38 8.30 3.51
CA SER A 120 1.97 8.23 4.84
C SER A 120 0.97 8.29 5.99
N GLY A 121 1.28 7.69 7.12
CA GLY A 121 0.46 7.76 8.33
C GLY A 121 -0.90 7.06 8.25
N ASN A 122 -1.23 6.37 7.15
CA ASN A 122 -2.54 5.74 7.01
C ASN A 122 -2.63 4.44 7.79
N ILE A 123 -3.81 4.18 8.36
CA ILE A 123 -4.20 2.86 8.88
C ILE A 123 -5.18 2.23 7.90
N ILE A 124 -4.86 1.03 7.42
CA ILE A 124 -5.66 0.33 6.41
C ILE A 124 -5.90 -1.11 6.87
N HIS A 125 -7.16 -1.52 6.98
CA HIS A 125 -7.45 -2.90 7.36
C HIS A 125 -8.79 -3.42 6.82
N ASN A 126 -8.93 -4.75 6.83
CA ASN A 126 -10.16 -5.44 6.38
C ASN A 126 -10.53 -5.06 4.95
N VAL A 127 -9.60 -5.25 4.01
CA VAL A 127 -9.85 -5.09 2.58
C VAL A 127 -10.10 -6.47 1.97
N ALA A 128 -11.31 -6.72 1.48
CA ALA A 128 -11.74 -8.04 1.03
C ALA A 128 -12.24 -8.03 -0.41
N ALA A 129 -11.54 -8.77 -1.29
CA ALA A 129 -11.98 -9.01 -2.67
C ALA A 129 -13.07 -10.08 -2.75
N ASP A 130 -13.69 -10.20 -3.92
CA ASP A 130 -14.64 -11.27 -4.26
C ASP A 130 -13.95 -12.65 -4.16
N PRO A 131 -14.42 -13.55 -3.31
CA PRO A 131 -13.83 -14.87 -3.16
C PRO A 131 -14.06 -15.77 -4.40
N ASP A 132 -15.08 -15.51 -5.19
CA ASP A 132 -15.40 -16.30 -6.39
C ASP A 132 -14.45 -16.01 -7.55
N GLU A 133 -13.81 -14.83 -7.57
CA GLU A 133 -12.72 -14.48 -8.48
C GLU A 133 -11.36 -15.03 -8.02
N GLY A 134 -11.34 -16.06 -7.20
CA GLY A 134 -10.13 -16.66 -6.64
C GLY A 134 -9.42 -15.78 -5.60
N GLY A 135 -10.14 -14.80 -5.04
CA GLY A 135 -9.59 -13.87 -4.07
C GLY A 135 -8.58 -12.87 -4.66
N TYR A 136 -8.59 -12.67 -5.99
CA TYR A 136 -7.67 -11.75 -6.65
C TYR A 136 -7.94 -10.30 -6.26
N GLY A 137 -6.96 -9.67 -5.64
CA GLY A 137 -7.06 -8.30 -5.15
C GLY A 137 -7.41 -8.24 -3.66
N GLY A 138 -7.89 -7.12 -3.18
CA GLY A 138 -8.09 -6.88 -1.75
C GLY A 138 -6.79 -6.54 -1.05
N TRP A 139 -6.04 -5.60 -1.64
CA TRP A 139 -4.76 -5.11 -1.12
C TRP A 139 -4.93 -3.89 -0.20
N GLY A 140 -4.05 -3.74 0.75
CA GLY A 140 -4.01 -2.54 1.59
C GLY A 140 -3.60 -1.31 0.77
N ILE A 141 -2.35 -1.28 0.32
CA ILE A 141 -1.81 -0.25 -0.58
C ILE A 141 -1.46 -0.92 -1.90
N TYR A 142 -2.07 -0.46 -2.97
CA TYR A 142 -1.91 -1.00 -4.31
C TYR A 142 -1.34 0.04 -5.28
N LEU A 143 -0.07 -0.14 -5.65
CA LEU A 143 0.58 0.61 -6.70
C LEU A 143 0.45 -0.17 -8.00
N ASP A 144 -0.52 0.22 -8.84
CA ASP A 144 -0.81 -0.46 -10.08
C ASP A 144 0.03 0.08 -11.25
N GLU A 145 -0.28 -0.31 -12.43
CA GLU A 145 0.46 -0.18 -13.68
C GLU A 145 1.18 1.16 -13.86
N GLY A 146 2.51 1.11 -13.84
CA GLY A 146 3.37 2.27 -14.05
C GLY A 146 3.51 3.21 -12.85
N SER A 147 2.89 2.88 -11.69
CA SER A 147 3.04 3.69 -10.46
C SER A 147 4.49 3.86 -10.09
N SER A 148 4.99 5.09 -10.19
CA SER A 148 6.42 5.39 -10.09
C SER A 148 6.70 6.69 -9.34
N TYR A 149 7.88 6.77 -8.71
CA TYR A 149 8.36 7.91 -7.95
C TYR A 149 7.48 8.27 -6.73
N ILE A 150 6.84 7.26 -6.14
CA ILE A 150 5.96 7.38 -4.98
C ILE A 150 6.72 6.99 -3.71
N THR A 151 6.54 7.76 -2.64
CA THR A 151 7.00 7.40 -1.30
C THR A 151 5.84 6.84 -0.49
N VAL A 152 6.03 5.64 0.07
CA VAL A 152 5.10 4.97 0.97
C VAL A 152 5.80 4.79 2.31
N GLU A 153 5.36 5.53 3.34
CA GLU A 153 6.05 5.52 4.63
C GLU A 153 5.09 5.66 5.81
N LYS A 154 5.47 5.05 6.94
CA LYS A 154 4.72 5.19 8.19
C LYS A 154 3.23 4.81 8.04
N ASN A 155 2.93 3.78 7.24
CA ASN A 155 1.59 3.23 7.15
C ASN A 155 1.49 1.92 7.94
N LEU A 156 0.32 1.66 8.49
CA LEU A 156 -0.06 0.40 9.07
C LEU A 156 -1.10 -0.26 8.17
N ALA A 157 -0.78 -1.41 7.58
CA ALA A 157 -1.74 -2.19 6.80
C ALA A 157 -1.82 -3.63 7.30
N TYR A 158 -3.02 -4.09 7.65
CA TYR A 158 -3.25 -5.42 8.22
C TYR A 158 -4.60 -6.03 7.83
N SER A 159 -4.73 -7.34 7.97
CA SER A 159 -5.96 -8.06 7.68
C SER A 159 -6.53 -7.76 6.28
N CYS A 160 -5.65 -7.56 5.29
CA CYS A 160 -6.03 -7.46 3.90
C CYS A 160 -6.18 -8.86 3.30
N GLY A 161 -7.18 -9.08 2.46
CA GLY A 161 -7.47 -10.40 1.89
C GLY A 161 -6.32 -10.99 1.08
N SER A 162 -5.60 -10.15 0.33
CA SER A 162 -4.39 -10.57 -0.39
C SER A 162 -3.11 -10.07 0.30
N ASN A 163 -2.67 -8.86 0.05
CA ASN A 163 -1.42 -8.34 0.59
C ASN A 163 -1.62 -6.99 1.28
N ALA A 164 -0.80 -6.69 2.30
CA ALA A 164 -0.77 -5.37 2.90
C ALA A 164 -0.25 -4.31 1.91
N TYR A 165 0.75 -4.68 1.10
CA TYR A 165 1.29 -3.85 0.03
C TYR A 165 1.44 -4.66 -1.26
N HIS A 166 1.03 -4.10 -2.39
CA HIS A 166 1.19 -4.67 -3.72
C HIS A 166 1.71 -3.64 -4.72
N LEU A 167 2.79 -3.98 -5.43
CA LEU A 167 3.27 -3.26 -6.61
C LEU A 167 3.06 -4.15 -7.84
N HIS A 168 2.15 -3.77 -8.74
CA HIS A 168 1.97 -4.52 -9.99
C HIS A 168 3.20 -4.34 -10.89
N TYR A 169 3.48 -3.14 -11.34
CA TYR A 169 4.77 -2.73 -11.89
C TYR A 169 4.95 -1.22 -11.82
N GLY A 170 6.17 -0.79 -11.59
CA GLY A 170 6.50 0.63 -11.45
C GLY A 170 7.99 0.78 -11.17
N SER A 171 8.47 1.99 -11.05
CA SER A 171 9.88 2.29 -10.84
C SER A 171 10.12 3.42 -9.87
N TYR A 172 11.28 3.38 -9.20
CA TYR A 172 11.74 4.43 -8.29
C TYR A 172 10.77 4.72 -7.13
N ASN A 173 10.06 3.69 -6.64
CA ASN A 173 9.25 3.80 -5.45
C ASN A 173 10.10 3.59 -4.20
N THR A 174 9.80 4.32 -3.14
CA THR A 174 10.42 4.16 -1.83
C THR A 174 9.38 3.67 -0.84
N VAL A 175 9.63 2.54 -0.18
CA VAL A 175 8.75 1.96 0.84
C VAL A 175 9.54 1.75 2.11
N ARG A 176 9.24 2.56 3.13
CA ARG A 176 10.03 2.58 4.38
C ARG A 176 9.20 2.86 5.61
N ASN A 177 9.65 2.37 6.74
CA ASN A 177 9.01 2.60 8.04
C ASN A 177 7.51 2.25 8.05
N ASN A 178 7.08 1.24 7.30
CA ASN A 178 5.70 0.76 7.34
C ASN A 178 5.61 -0.48 8.22
N ILE A 179 4.39 -0.77 8.67
CA ILE A 179 4.02 -2.00 9.34
C ILE A 179 3.05 -2.75 8.41
N PHE A 180 3.52 -3.86 7.84
CA PHE A 180 2.76 -4.73 6.96
C PHE A 180 2.56 -6.08 7.64
N VAL A 181 1.33 -6.38 8.07
CA VAL A 181 1.12 -7.47 9.00
C VAL A 181 -0.18 -8.24 8.74
N LEU A 182 -0.14 -9.55 8.95
CA LEU A 182 -1.28 -10.44 9.09
C LEU A 182 -2.29 -10.38 7.91
N SER A 183 -1.79 -10.20 6.68
CA SER A 183 -2.60 -10.27 5.48
C SER A 183 -2.63 -11.68 4.89
N GLY A 184 -3.68 -12.02 4.12
CA GLY A 184 -4.01 -13.39 3.81
C GLY A 184 -3.07 -14.13 2.87
N GLU A 185 -2.51 -13.45 1.85
CA GLU A 185 -1.62 -14.07 0.85
C GLU A 185 -0.14 -13.86 1.20
N SER A 186 0.26 -12.62 1.35
CA SER A 186 1.57 -12.21 1.85
C SER A 186 1.52 -10.77 2.36
N GLN A 187 2.56 -10.32 3.03
CA GLN A 187 2.55 -8.95 3.53
C GLN A 187 2.98 -7.96 2.46
N PHE A 188 3.93 -8.36 1.63
CA PHE A 188 4.49 -7.54 0.56
C PHE A 188 4.54 -8.35 -0.74
N LYS A 189 4.05 -7.77 -1.85
CA LYS A 189 4.07 -8.39 -3.16
C LYS A 189 4.61 -7.44 -4.21
N THR A 190 5.55 -7.93 -5.03
CA THR A 190 5.93 -7.27 -6.27
C THR A 190 5.63 -8.19 -7.44
N VAL A 191 5.07 -7.66 -8.51
CA VAL A 191 5.01 -8.40 -9.77
C VAL A 191 6.16 -7.93 -10.65
N SER A 192 7.10 -8.80 -10.86
CA SER A 192 8.21 -8.53 -11.78
C SER A 192 7.77 -8.69 -13.22
N ASN A 193 7.12 -7.71 -13.77
CA ASN A 193 6.81 -7.72 -15.19
C ASN A 193 7.85 -6.91 -15.98
N LEU A 194 9.07 -7.46 -16.04
CA LEU A 194 10.18 -6.87 -16.80
C LEU A 194 9.96 -6.90 -18.33
N GLY A 195 8.87 -7.48 -18.82
CA GLY A 195 8.51 -7.46 -20.23
C GLY A 195 7.61 -6.29 -20.63
N ARG A 196 7.11 -5.51 -19.70
CA ARG A 196 6.28 -4.35 -19.95
C ARG A 196 7.06 -3.08 -19.69
N VAL A 197 7.39 -2.36 -20.73
CA VAL A 197 7.95 -1.00 -20.74
C VAL A 197 8.91 -0.67 -19.60
N THR A 198 10.19 -0.63 -19.89
CA THR A 198 11.21 -0.12 -18.97
C THR A 198 11.28 1.41 -19.09
N PRO A 199 11.48 2.14 -17.98
CA PRO A 199 11.88 3.55 -18.06
C PRO A 199 13.12 3.76 -18.92
N ASP A 200 13.32 4.94 -19.45
CA ASP A 200 14.43 5.30 -20.36
C ASP A 200 15.84 4.99 -19.82
N ASP A 201 15.98 4.80 -18.51
CA ASP A 201 17.23 4.41 -17.86
C ASP A 201 17.47 2.88 -17.79
N GLY A 202 16.65 2.10 -18.47
CA GLY A 202 16.70 0.65 -18.50
C GLY A 202 16.05 -0.05 -17.31
N GLY A 203 15.17 0.62 -16.57
CA GLY A 203 14.33 0.04 -15.51
C GLY A 203 15.11 -0.59 -14.35
N LYS A 204 16.26 -0.04 -14.02
CA LYS A 204 17.21 -0.66 -13.09
C LYS A 204 16.79 -0.60 -11.63
N LYS A 205 15.77 0.20 -11.27
CA LYS A 205 15.34 0.36 -9.89
C LYS A 205 13.82 0.36 -9.79
N THR A 206 13.27 -0.73 -9.34
CA THR A 206 11.82 -0.88 -9.14
C THR A 206 11.39 -0.27 -7.81
N ILE A 207 12.11 -0.60 -6.73
CA ILE A 207 11.72 -0.22 -5.38
C ILE A 207 12.94 -0.21 -4.43
N ASP A 208 12.95 0.77 -3.53
CA ASP A 208 13.72 0.74 -2.29
C ASP A 208 12.79 0.32 -1.15
N LEU A 209 13.05 -0.83 -0.53
CA LEU A 209 12.28 -1.39 0.57
C LEU A 209 13.17 -1.53 1.80
N PHE A 210 12.98 -0.66 2.80
CA PHE A 210 13.85 -0.68 3.98
C PHE A 210 13.17 -0.19 5.26
N ASN A 211 13.67 -0.64 6.38
CA ASN A 211 13.18 -0.28 7.71
C ASN A 211 11.67 -0.53 7.88
N ASN A 212 11.08 -1.53 7.22
CA ASN A 212 9.70 -1.91 7.44
C ASN A 212 9.62 -3.07 8.43
N ILE A 213 8.50 -3.18 9.14
CA ILE A 213 8.16 -4.38 9.93
C ILE A 213 7.21 -5.23 9.09
N ILE A 214 7.60 -6.48 8.88
CA ILE A 214 6.86 -7.47 8.11
C ILE A 214 6.57 -8.65 9.05
N LEU A 215 5.33 -8.72 9.53
CA LEU A 215 4.87 -9.73 10.48
C LEU A 215 3.91 -10.70 9.83
N THR A 216 4.19 -11.98 9.93
CA THR A 216 3.36 -13.07 9.44
C THR A 216 2.80 -13.92 10.57
N ASP A 217 1.92 -14.84 10.26
CA ASP A 217 1.45 -15.86 11.18
C ASP A 217 1.25 -17.20 10.46
N GLY A 218 1.70 -18.29 11.10
CA GLY A 218 1.47 -19.66 10.67
C GLY A 218 2.05 -20.02 9.29
N GLY A 219 3.11 -19.34 8.85
CA GLY A 219 3.79 -19.59 7.58
C GLY A 219 3.18 -18.88 6.38
N THR A 220 2.32 -17.87 6.59
CA THR A 220 1.96 -16.91 5.56
C THR A 220 3.23 -16.25 5.01
N ARG A 221 3.27 -15.93 3.72
CA ARG A 221 4.48 -15.37 3.11
C ARG A 221 4.78 -13.96 3.61
N ALA A 222 6.03 -13.71 3.96
CA ALA A 222 6.49 -12.34 4.24
C ALA A 222 6.49 -11.52 2.96
N VAL A 223 7.08 -12.07 1.91
CA VAL A 223 7.16 -11.45 0.59
C VAL A 223 6.80 -12.45 -0.48
N SER A 224 6.07 -12.04 -1.52
CA SER A 224 5.77 -12.88 -2.67
C SER A 224 6.18 -12.22 -4.00
N ASN A 225 6.41 -13.07 -5.00
CA ASN A 225 6.76 -12.67 -6.37
C ASN A 225 8.07 -11.89 -6.52
N ILE A 226 9.07 -12.15 -5.69
CA ILE A 226 10.40 -11.64 -5.97
C ILE A 226 10.95 -12.35 -7.20
N SER A 227 11.12 -11.61 -8.28
CA SER A 227 11.92 -12.08 -9.40
C SER A 227 13.40 -11.87 -9.12
N ASP A 228 14.24 -12.85 -9.47
CA ASP A 228 15.69 -12.70 -9.54
C ASP A 228 16.16 -11.61 -10.53
N LYS A 229 15.24 -11.07 -11.30
CA LYS A 229 15.42 -9.95 -12.25
C LYS A 229 14.83 -8.63 -11.76
N ALA A 230 14.12 -8.60 -10.64
CA ALA A 230 13.63 -7.36 -10.08
C ALA A 230 14.82 -6.55 -9.53
N ALA A 231 14.97 -5.34 -10.02
CA ALA A 231 15.92 -4.39 -9.48
C ALA A 231 15.35 -3.76 -8.20
N TRP A 232 15.12 -4.59 -7.20
CA TRP A 232 14.72 -4.12 -5.88
C TRP A 232 15.93 -3.96 -4.98
N ASN A 233 15.88 -2.97 -4.13
CA ASN A 233 16.90 -2.71 -3.14
C ASN A 233 16.25 -2.89 -1.76
N GLU A 234 16.38 -4.11 -1.22
CA GLU A 234 15.81 -4.51 0.05
C GLU A 234 16.91 -4.55 1.11
N TYR A 235 16.71 -3.87 2.25
CA TYR A 235 17.67 -3.87 3.35
C TYR A 235 17.06 -3.41 4.67
N ASN A 236 17.59 -3.87 5.78
CA ASN A 236 17.24 -3.45 7.15
C ASN A 236 15.74 -3.60 7.48
N ASN A 237 15.00 -4.50 6.82
CA ASN A 237 13.63 -4.79 7.23
C ASN A 237 13.61 -5.76 8.41
N ILE A 238 12.57 -5.69 9.19
CA ILE A 238 12.33 -6.54 10.36
C ILE A 238 11.31 -7.62 9.95
N TYR A 239 11.65 -8.87 10.21
CA TYR A 239 10.82 -10.03 9.86
C TYR A 239 10.57 -10.89 11.07
N TRP A 240 9.32 -11.30 11.24
CA TRP A 240 8.91 -12.23 12.29
C TRP A 240 7.64 -12.99 11.90
N ASP A 241 7.48 -14.23 12.37
CA ASP A 241 6.23 -14.97 12.29
C ASP A 241 5.73 -15.25 13.72
N LEU A 242 4.47 -14.90 14.00
CA LEU A 242 3.91 -15.03 15.36
C LEU A 242 3.91 -16.45 15.88
N SER A 243 3.63 -17.43 15.04
CA SER A 243 3.54 -18.84 15.42
C SER A 243 4.85 -19.60 15.23
N LEU A 244 5.67 -19.23 14.23
CA LEU A 244 6.86 -19.96 13.81
C LEU A 244 8.17 -19.26 14.18
N GLY A 245 8.12 -18.02 14.69
CA GLY A 245 9.29 -17.26 15.08
C GLY A 245 10.15 -16.82 13.90
N ASP A 246 11.37 -17.33 13.81
CA ASP A 246 12.34 -17.02 12.76
C ASP A 246 12.19 -17.88 11.49
N ASP A 247 11.25 -18.80 11.45
CA ASP A 247 10.94 -19.62 10.27
C ASP A 247 10.02 -18.86 9.29
N ILE A 248 10.60 -17.94 8.55
CA ILE A 248 9.92 -16.99 7.68
C ILE A 248 10.09 -17.41 6.22
N TYR A 249 9.02 -17.32 5.45
CA TYR A 249 8.95 -17.76 4.06
C TYR A 249 8.82 -16.60 3.07
N ILE A 250 9.54 -16.74 1.94
CA ILE A 250 9.56 -15.80 0.83
C ILE A 250 9.36 -16.57 -0.46
N ASP A 251 8.45 -16.10 -1.32
CA ASP A 251 8.24 -16.71 -2.63
C ASP A 251 9.08 -16.01 -3.70
N ILE A 252 9.77 -16.81 -4.51
CA ILE A 252 10.57 -16.35 -5.64
C ILE A 252 9.82 -16.65 -6.94
N GLY A 253 9.48 -15.60 -7.70
CA GLY A 253 8.79 -15.71 -8.99
C GLY A 253 7.31 -16.10 -8.87
N ASP A 254 6.68 -16.33 -10.01
CA ASP A 254 5.22 -16.50 -10.15
C ASP A 254 4.71 -17.90 -9.79
N ARG A 255 5.49 -18.74 -9.12
CA ARG A 255 5.11 -20.11 -8.79
C ARG A 255 5.13 -20.36 -7.30
N ALA A 256 4.01 -20.82 -6.78
CA ALA A 256 3.83 -21.18 -5.36
C ALA A 256 4.81 -22.29 -4.86
N ASP A 257 5.44 -23.04 -5.76
CA ASP A 257 6.42 -24.09 -5.44
C ASP A 257 7.85 -23.57 -5.22
N ARG A 258 8.07 -22.26 -5.27
CA ARG A 258 9.37 -21.62 -5.08
C ARG A 258 9.52 -20.90 -3.76
N SER A 259 8.73 -21.25 -2.77
CA SER A 259 8.89 -20.73 -1.42
C SER A 259 10.23 -21.19 -0.83
N ILE A 260 10.96 -20.22 -0.29
CA ILE A 260 12.23 -20.48 0.40
C ILE A 260 12.24 -19.79 1.77
N GLY A 261 12.91 -20.39 2.73
CA GLY A 261 13.17 -19.74 4.02
C GLY A 261 14.04 -18.50 3.87
N ILE A 262 13.86 -17.52 4.78
CA ILE A 262 14.57 -16.24 4.76
C ILE A 262 16.09 -16.39 4.76
N GLN A 263 16.65 -17.39 5.45
CA GLN A 263 18.09 -17.68 5.46
C GLN A 263 18.61 -17.98 4.06
N ARG A 264 17.85 -18.75 3.28
CA ARG A 264 18.21 -19.04 1.89
C ARG A 264 18.06 -17.81 0.99
N ALA A 265 17.08 -16.95 1.26
CA ALA A 265 16.92 -15.69 0.55
C ALA A 265 18.10 -14.75 0.78
N MET A 266 18.62 -14.68 2.01
CA MET A 266 19.83 -13.93 2.35
C MET A 266 21.06 -14.45 1.58
N VAL A 267 21.27 -15.77 1.55
CA VAL A 267 22.38 -16.39 0.77
C VAL A 267 22.29 -16.07 -0.72
N LYS A 268 21.07 -15.91 -1.24
CA LYS A 268 20.82 -15.51 -2.65
C LYS A 268 20.94 -13.99 -2.88
N GLY A 269 21.16 -13.19 -1.85
CA GLY A 269 21.19 -11.74 -1.94
C GLY A 269 19.83 -11.11 -2.25
N LEU A 270 18.72 -11.80 -1.98
CA LEU A 270 17.37 -11.30 -2.16
C LEU A 270 16.89 -10.49 -0.96
N VAL A 271 17.47 -10.76 0.21
CA VAL A 271 17.22 -10.06 1.47
C VAL A 271 18.56 -9.66 2.06
N THR A 272 18.71 -8.40 2.43
CA THR A 272 19.99 -7.83 2.86
C THR A 272 19.88 -7.23 4.26
N SER A 273 20.75 -7.68 5.15
CA SER A 273 20.85 -7.19 6.54
C SER A 273 19.49 -7.16 7.26
N PRO A 274 18.65 -8.21 7.20
CA PRO A 274 17.38 -8.21 7.92
C PRO A 274 17.61 -8.29 9.44
N THR A 275 16.70 -7.70 10.20
CA THR A 275 16.52 -8.05 11.60
C THR A 275 15.46 -9.13 11.70
N ILE A 276 15.83 -10.31 12.16
CA ILE A 276 14.91 -11.45 12.37
C ILE A 276 14.69 -11.54 13.88
N ALA A 277 13.64 -10.89 14.35
CA ALA A 277 13.30 -10.85 15.78
C ALA A 277 11.84 -10.44 15.96
N ASP A 278 11.25 -10.86 17.08
CA ASP A 278 9.94 -10.37 17.50
C ASP A 278 9.96 -8.84 17.61
N PRO A 279 9.15 -8.11 16.84
CA PRO A 279 9.10 -6.67 16.93
C PRO A 279 8.56 -6.15 18.27
N MET A 280 8.07 -7.02 19.12
CA MET A 280 7.55 -6.72 20.46
C MET A 280 6.40 -5.70 20.42
N PHE A 281 5.41 -5.95 19.57
CA PHE A 281 4.16 -5.19 19.59
C PHE A 281 3.45 -5.37 20.93
N ARG A 282 2.72 -4.37 21.37
CA ARG A 282 2.02 -4.37 22.66
C ARG A 282 1.00 -5.51 22.74
N ASP A 283 0.19 -5.72 21.71
CA ASP A 283 -0.77 -6.83 21.61
C ASP A 283 -1.16 -7.10 20.14
N ALA A 284 -0.28 -7.74 19.38
CA ALA A 284 -0.51 -8.02 17.95
C ALA A 284 -1.75 -8.91 17.71
N ALA A 285 -2.08 -9.78 18.67
CA ALA A 285 -3.24 -10.67 18.56
C ALA A 285 -4.58 -9.90 18.59
N ASN A 286 -4.61 -8.73 19.20
CA ASN A 286 -5.75 -7.81 19.23
C ASN A 286 -5.53 -6.57 18.36
N PHE A 287 -4.62 -6.66 17.39
CA PHE A 287 -4.32 -5.59 16.42
C PHE A 287 -3.77 -4.30 17.04
N ASP A 288 -3.14 -4.40 18.20
CA ASP A 288 -2.39 -3.30 18.80
C ASP A 288 -0.91 -3.42 18.40
N PHE A 289 -0.55 -2.67 17.38
CA PHE A 289 0.78 -2.68 16.78
C PHE A 289 1.69 -1.55 17.29
N GLU A 290 1.37 -0.95 18.44
CA GLU A 290 2.33 -0.08 19.11
C GLU A 290 3.53 -0.91 19.61
N LEU A 291 4.73 -0.37 19.38
CA LEU A 291 5.96 -1.03 19.77
C LEU A 291 6.28 -0.81 21.26
N ASN A 292 6.78 -1.85 21.90
CA ASN A 292 7.46 -1.68 23.17
C ASN A 292 8.70 -0.80 22.98
N PRO A 293 9.04 0.12 23.90
CA PRO A 293 10.25 0.95 23.81
C PRO A 293 11.57 0.18 23.62
N ASP A 294 11.63 -1.06 24.10
CA ASP A 294 12.80 -1.94 23.97
C ASP A 294 12.76 -2.79 22.68
N SER A 295 11.87 -2.49 21.75
CA SER A 295 11.71 -3.23 20.48
C SER A 295 13.01 -3.30 19.70
N PRO A 296 13.41 -4.49 19.21
CA PRO A 296 14.54 -4.64 18.30
C PRO A 296 14.33 -3.90 16.97
N ALA A 297 13.09 -3.62 16.58
CA ALA A 297 12.78 -2.83 15.39
C ALA A 297 13.30 -1.39 15.53
N ILE A 298 13.12 -0.77 16.69
CA ILE A 298 13.63 0.58 16.97
C ILE A 298 15.15 0.58 16.93
N ALA A 299 15.78 -0.41 17.54
CA ALA A 299 17.24 -0.54 17.52
C ALA A 299 17.79 -0.76 16.10
N ALA A 300 17.01 -1.39 15.20
CA ALA A 300 17.34 -1.59 13.79
C ALA A 300 17.10 -0.36 12.91
N GLY A 301 16.55 0.73 13.46
CA GLY A 301 16.34 1.97 12.73
C GLY A 301 14.90 2.21 12.27
N PHE A 302 13.93 1.42 12.73
CA PHE A 302 12.52 1.73 12.53
C PHE A 302 12.13 2.97 13.35
N GLU A 303 11.40 3.88 12.74
CA GLU A 303 10.92 5.13 13.36
C GLU A 303 9.42 5.00 13.69
N PRO A 304 9.04 4.75 14.95
CA PRO A 304 7.65 4.74 15.35
C PRO A 304 6.97 6.10 15.12
N TRP A 305 5.66 6.06 14.89
CA TRP A 305 4.82 7.27 14.79
C TRP A 305 3.55 7.10 15.61
N ASP A 306 2.79 8.18 15.81
CA ASP A 306 1.52 8.13 16.53
C ASP A 306 0.40 7.64 15.61
N TYR A 307 -0.17 6.48 15.90
CA TYR A 307 -1.29 5.91 15.13
C TYR A 307 -2.61 6.63 15.41
N ALA A 308 -2.73 7.38 16.51
CA ALA A 308 -3.94 8.12 16.85
C ALA A 308 -4.21 9.30 15.90
N ASP A 309 -3.23 9.68 15.08
CA ASP A 309 -3.38 10.73 14.08
C ASP A 309 -4.22 10.29 12.86
N ALA A 310 -4.42 8.98 12.65
CA ALA A 310 -5.18 8.47 11.52
C ALA A 310 -6.69 8.58 11.76
N GLY A 311 -7.40 9.09 10.74
CA GLY A 311 -8.85 9.30 10.77
C GLY A 311 -9.26 10.72 11.15
N THR A 312 -10.55 10.89 11.42
CA THR A 312 -11.12 12.23 11.68
C THR A 312 -10.62 12.83 12.99
N VAL A 313 -10.12 14.06 12.91
CA VAL A 313 -9.67 14.83 14.08
C VAL A 313 -10.88 15.46 14.79
N LYS A 314 -11.12 15.07 16.03
CA LYS A 314 -12.21 15.63 16.84
C LYS A 314 -11.92 17.09 17.23
N GLY A 315 -12.84 18.01 16.93
CA GLY A 315 -12.78 19.40 17.41
C GLY A 315 -12.35 20.46 16.41
N THR A 316 -12.09 20.12 15.16
CA THR A 316 -11.89 21.07 14.06
C THR A 316 -13.19 21.22 13.27
N VAL A 317 -14.08 22.09 13.73
CA VAL A 317 -15.25 22.59 12.97
C VAL A 317 -15.02 24.06 12.69
#